data_4f8d332be9552f3845749254d43a2250
#
_entry.id   4f8d332be9552f3845749254d43a2250
#
_cell.length_a   1.000
_cell.length_b   1.000
_cell.length_c   1.000
_cell.angle_alpha   90.00
_cell.angle_beta   90.00
_cell.angle_gamma   90.00
#
_symmetry.space_group_name_H-M   'P 1'
#
loop_
_entity.id
_entity.type
_entity.pdbx_description
1 polymer ?
#
loop_
_entity_poly.entity_id
_entity_poly.type
_entity_poly.pdbx_seq_one_letter_code
_entity_poly.pdbx_strand_id
1 'polypeptide(L)'
;GNVLAQHDASKVTDRDVERALQNFRGVIQQVPPMHSALKVGGVPLYKMARKGVEIEREAREIEIFDIALAGRDGDEIEIEVFCSKGTYIRTIADDLGVKLGCGAHVAALRRIQAGVFRELDCVTVETLKSVREAEGFAGLDKFLVPMDQAVEDFPEVRLPSDTADCVKHGQAVLVKHLPAEGLVRLYDEEQFIGIGSINDDGKVAPRRLVVNH
;
A
#
# COMPACT_ATOMS: atom_id res chain seq x y z
N GLY A 1 6.14 -8.98 23.27
CA GLY A 1 7.05 -7.86 23.63
C GLY A 1 7.06 -7.60 25.12
N ASN A 2 7.94 -6.74 25.55
CA ASN A 2 7.96 -6.32 26.97
C ASN A 2 6.95 -5.16 27.16
N VAL A 3 6.25 -5.15 28.29
CA VAL A 3 5.43 -4.01 28.70
C VAL A 3 6.39 -2.87 29.11
N LEU A 4 6.28 -1.72 28.43
CA LEU A 4 7.12 -0.55 28.71
C LEU A 4 6.43 0.42 29.67
N ALA A 5 5.11 0.55 29.56
CA ALA A 5 4.28 1.39 30.41
C ALA A 5 2.87 0.80 30.50
N GLN A 6 2.16 1.11 31.57
CA GLN A 6 0.77 0.73 31.77
C GLN A 6 0.03 1.92 32.39
N HIS A 7 -1.07 2.32 31.78
CA HIS A 7 -1.91 3.41 32.24
C HIS A 7 -3.38 2.98 32.29
N ASP A 8 -4.16 3.64 33.10
CA ASP A 8 -5.60 3.40 33.22
C ASP A 8 -6.34 4.04 32.04
N ALA A 9 -7.01 3.22 31.25
CA ALA A 9 -7.84 3.64 30.11
C ALA A 9 -9.34 3.69 30.44
N SER A 10 -9.76 3.35 31.68
CA SER A 10 -11.17 3.19 32.06
C SER A 10 -12.02 4.46 31.89
N LYS A 11 -11.41 5.64 31.84
CA LYS A 11 -12.08 6.93 31.66
C LYS A 11 -12.18 7.38 30.21
N VAL A 12 -11.52 6.68 29.30
CA VAL A 12 -11.56 6.99 27.86
C VAL A 12 -12.90 6.53 27.30
N THR A 13 -13.68 7.46 26.77
CA THR A 13 -14.97 7.16 26.13
C THR A 13 -14.83 7.04 24.63
N ASP A 14 -15.80 6.39 23.95
CA ASP A 14 -15.83 6.31 22.48
C ASP A 14 -15.83 7.70 21.86
N ARG A 15 -16.52 8.66 22.48
CA ARG A 15 -16.53 10.06 22.03
C ARG A 15 -15.13 10.70 22.09
N ASP A 16 -14.31 10.34 23.08
CA ASP A 16 -12.93 10.85 23.18
C ASP A 16 -12.08 10.23 22.06
N VAL A 17 -12.27 8.93 21.80
CA VAL A 17 -11.60 8.24 20.69
C VAL A 17 -12.00 8.87 19.35
N GLU A 18 -13.29 9.00 19.06
CA GLU A 18 -13.79 9.60 17.83
C GLU A 18 -13.23 11.03 17.62
N ARG A 19 -13.24 11.85 18.69
CA ARG A 19 -12.65 13.19 18.63
C ARG A 19 -11.16 13.16 18.36
N ALA A 20 -10.42 12.23 18.96
CA ALA A 20 -8.99 12.09 18.73
C ALA A 20 -8.69 11.64 17.28
N LEU A 21 -9.49 10.71 16.74
CA LEU A 21 -9.37 10.20 15.36
C LEU A 21 -9.52 11.31 14.32
N GLN A 22 -10.37 12.33 14.55
CA GLN A 22 -10.54 13.44 13.60
C GLN A 22 -9.23 14.19 13.32
N ASN A 23 -8.28 14.19 14.27
CA ASN A 23 -6.99 14.86 14.08
C ASN A 23 -6.03 14.11 13.14
N PHE A 24 -6.37 12.89 12.76
CA PHE A 24 -5.55 12.11 11.83
C PHE A 24 -6.05 12.20 10.38
N ARG A 25 -7.25 12.75 10.13
CA ARG A 25 -7.78 12.86 8.76
C ARG A 25 -7.01 13.88 7.93
N GLY A 26 -6.86 13.57 6.64
CA GLY A 26 -6.16 14.40 5.67
C GLY A 26 -4.65 14.16 5.64
N VAL A 27 -3.93 15.17 5.17
CA VAL A 27 -2.47 15.12 5.04
C VAL A 27 -1.82 15.42 6.39
N ILE A 28 -1.01 14.48 6.87
CA ILE A 28 -0.29 14.60 8.14
C ILE A 28 1.18 14.20 8.00
N GLN A 29 1.99 14.67 8.95
CA GLN A 29 3.39 14.28 9.05
C GLN A 29 3.51 13.10 10.03
N GLN A 30 4.13 12.02 9.58
CA GLN A 30 4.36 10.83 10.40
C GLN A 30 5.85 10.49 10.45
N VAL A 31 6.39 10.31 11.66
CA VAL A 31 7.75 9.79 11.85
C VAL A 31 7.69 8.26 11.76
N PRO A 32 8.38 7.65 10.78
CA PRO A 32 8.40 6.19 10.64
C PRO A 32 8.97 5.50 11.88
N PRO A 33 8.43 4.35 12.32
CA PRO A 33 8.95 3.66 13.50
C PRO A 33 10.33 3.04 13.21
N MET A 34 11.16 2.88 14.27
CA MET A 34 12.46 2.18 14.16
C MET A 34 12.31 0.76 13.63
N HIS A 35 11.22 0.08 13.99
CA HIS A 35 10.90 -1.26 13.49
C HIS A 35 10.24 -1.20 12.11
N SER A 36 10.95 -0.63 11.12
CA SER A 36 10.51 -0.54 9.73
C SER A 36 11.56 -1.07 8.75
N ALA A 37 11.14 -1.33 7.52
CA ALA A 37 12.03 -1.77 6.43
C ALA A 37 12.75 -0.60 5.73
N LEU A 38 12.50 0.64 6.14
CA LEU A 38 13.22 1.81 5.63
C LEU A 38 14.71 1.65 5.84
N LYS A 39 15.49 2.08 4.85
CA LYS A 39 16.96 1.99 4.89
C LYS A 39 17.57 3.37 5.13
N VAL A 40 18.54 3.43 6.04
CA VAL A 40 19.42 4.58 6.22
C VAL A 40 20.85 4.07 6.05
N GLY A 41 21.62 4.71 5.16
CA GLY A 41 22.95 4.23 4.80
C GLY A 41 22.97 2.79 4.26
N GLY A 42 21.90 2.36 3.56
CA GLY A 42 21.77 1.00 3.04
C GLY A 42 21.31 -0.05 4.05
N VAL A 43 21.22 0.27 5.35
CA VAL A 43 20.84 -0.66 6.41
C VAL A 43 19.38 -0.43 6.80
N PRO A 44 18.53 -1.49 6.84
CA PRO A 44 17.15 -1.37 7.31
C PRO A 44 17.08 -0.95 8.79
N LEU A 45 16.14 -0.04 9.12
CA LEU A 45 15.97 0.48 10.47
C LEU A 45 15.70 -0.62 11.52
N TYR A 46 14.90 -1.63 11.16
CA TYR A 46 14.61 -2.72 12.09
C TYR A 46 15.87 -3.51 12.54
N LYS A 47 16.90 -3.56 11.67
CA LYS A 47 18.18 -4.21 12.05
C LYS A 47 18.97 -3.37 13.06
N MET A 48 18.86 -2.04 12.96
CA MET A 48 19.45 -1.12 13.93
C MET A 48 18.70 -1.17 15.26
N ALA A 49 17.35 -1.13 15.21
CA ALA A 49 16.51 -1.24 16.38
C ALA A 49 16.78 -2.51 17.21
N ARG A 50 16.98 -3.67 16.56
CA ARG A 50 17.34 -4.93 17.21
C ARG A 50 18.69 -4.90 17.92
N LYS A 51 19.58 -4.00 17.53
CA LYS A 51 20.89 -3.77 18.17
C LYS A 51 20.82 -2.68 19.25
N GLY A 52 19.63 -2.15 19.55
CA GLY A 52 19.44 -1.05 20.50
C GLY A 52 19.92 0.30 20.00
N VAL A 53 20.18 0.41 18.68
CA VAL A 53 20.57 1.69 18.06
C VAL A 53 19.31 2.42 17.65
N GLU A 54 19.13 3.62 18.17
CA GLU A 54 18.09 4.56 17.75
C GLU A 54 18.73 5.69 16.95
N ILE A 55 18.08 6.06 15.83
CA ILE A 55 18.52 7.16 14.98
C ILE A 55 17.35 8.12 14.75
N GLU A 56 17.69 9.38 14.53
CA GLU A 56 16.72 10.38 14.13
C GLU A 56 16.15 10.03 12.75
N ARG A 57 14.85 10.21 12.60
CA ARG A 57 14.10 9.91 11.38
C ARG A 57 13.31 11.14 10.99
N GLU A 58 13.43 11.49 9.72
CA GLU A 58 12.62 12.57 9.16
C GLU A 58 11.16 12.16 9.09
N ALA A 59 10.28 13.09 9.45
CA ALA A 59 8.84 12.93 9.24
C ALA A 59 8.55 12.84 7.74
N ARG A 60 7.54 12.06 7.38
CA ARG A 60 7.08 11.90 6.01
C ARG A 60 5.62 12.25 5.90
N GLU A 61 5.28 12.90 4.82
CA GLU A 61 3.91 13.17 4.50
C GLU A 61 3.17 11.89 4.14
N ILE A 62 2.03 11.68 4.79
CA ILE A 62 1.07 10.61 4.52
C ILE A 62 -0.31 11.21 4.49
N GLU A 63 -1.25 10.51 3.86
CA GLU A 63 -2.63 10.94 3.82
C GLU A 63 -3.54 9.87 4.41
N ILE A 64 -4.39 10.27 5.32
CA ILE A 64 -5.47 9.44 5.88
C ILE A 64 -6.77 9.91 5.22
N PHE A 65 -7.23 9.14 4.24
CA PHE A 65 -8.46 9.44 3.50
C PHE A 65 -9.69 9.29 4.38
N ASP A 66 -9.69 8.23 5.22
CA ASP A 66 -10.70 8.02 6.23
C ASP A 66 -10.16 7.24 7.42
N ILE A 67 -10.73 7.52 8.61
CA ILE A 67 -10.45 6.79 9.85
C ILE A 67 -11.69 6.82 10.73
N ALA A 68 -12.11 5.67 11.25
CA ALA A 68 -13.30 5.53 12.06
C ALA A 68 -13.12 4.51 13.17
N LEU A 69 -13.81 4.72 14.29
CA LEU A 69 -14.01 3.70 15.32
C LEU A 69 -15.05 2.70 14.80
N ALA A 70 -14.65 1.45 14.65
CA ALA A 70 -15.51 0.37 14.17
C ALA A 70 -16.14 -0.44 15.31
N GLY A 71 -15.44 -0.55 16.45
CA GLY A 71 -15.94 -1.29 17.60
C GLY A 71 -15.08 -1.09 18.85
N ARG A 72 -15.59 -1.58 19.98
CA ARG A 72 -14.90 -1.58 21.26
C ARG A 72 -15.27 -2.78 22.10
N ASP A 73 -14.27 -3.39 22.71
CA ASP A 73 -14.44 -4.41 23.74
C ASP A 73 -13.48 -4.10 24.91
N GLY A 74 -14.03 -3.56 25.99
CA GLY A 74 -13.23 -3.09 27.15
C GLY A 74 -12.21 -2.02 26.77
N ASP A 75 -10.94 -2.34 26.95
CA ASP A 75 -9.81 -1.46 26.61
C ASP A 75 -9.33 -1.64 25.16
N GLU A 76 -9.84 -2.62 24.44
CA GLU A 76 -9.55 -2.82 23.03
C GLU A 76 -10.53 -2.04 22.17
N ILE A 77 -10.00 -1.28 21.21
CA ILE A 77 -10.78 -0.58 20.20
C ILE A 77 -10.41 -1.08 18.81
N GLU A 78 -11.40 -1.25 17.96
CA GLU A 78 -11.22 -1.54 16.55
C GLU A 78 -11.38 -0.25 15.75
N ILE A 79 -10.37 0.05 14.92
CA ILE A 79 -10.41 1.21 14.02
C ILE A 79 -10.22 0.75 12.58
N GLU A 80 -11.01 1.29 11.67
CA GLU A 80 -10.78 1.17 10.24
C GLU A 80 -10.01 2.38 9.75
N VAL A 81 -8.98 2.14 8.93
CA VAL A 81 -8.12 3.21 8.40
C VAL A 81 -7.97 3.03 6.90
N PHE A 82 -8.42 4.03 6.13
CA PHE A 82 -8.13 4.15 4.70
C PHE A 82 -7.06 5.21 4.48
N CYS A 83 -5.90 4.83 3.97
CA CYS A 83 -4.72 5.70 3.96
C CYS A 83 -3.83 5.46 2.75
N SER A 84 -2.96 6.42 2.48
CA SER A 84 -1.94 6.35 1.45
C SER A 84 -0.91 5.24 1.75
N LYS A 85 -0.20 4.81 0.71
CA LYS A 85 0.93 3.89 0.84
C LYS A 85 2.01 4.48 1.74
N GLY A 86 2.66 3.62 2.52
CA GLY A 86 3.76 4.02 3.40
C GLY A 86 3.30 4.46 4.81
N THR A 87 2.00 4.54 5.06
CA THR A 87 1.44 4.82 6.38
C THR A 87 1.72 3.66 7.35
N TYR A 88 2.20 4.00 8.54
CA TYR A 88 2.44 3.05 9.63
C TYR A 88 1.30 3.08 10.64
N ILE A 89 0.43 2.08 10.60
CA ILE A 89 -0.73 1.96 11.50
C ILE A 89 -0.27 1.87 12.97
N ARG A 90 0.90 1.26 13.23
CA ARG A 90 1.48 1.21 14.59
C ARG A 90 1.78 2.60 15.14
N THR A 91 2.25 3.52 14.29
CA THR A 91 2.49 4.91 14.71
C THR A 91 1.17 5.64 14.95
N ILE A 92 0.13 5.38 14.14
CA ILE A 92 -1.21 5.95 14.39
C ILE A 92 -1.73 5.49 15.75
N ALA A 93 -1.57 4.19 16.09
CA ALA A 93 -2.01 3.67 17.40
C ALA A 93 -1.25 4.32 18.56
N ASP A 94 0.07 4.46 18.43
CA ASP A 94 0.92 5.11 19.45
C ASP A 94 0.52 6.58 19.64
N ASP A 95 0.42 7.35 18.56
CA ASP A 95 0.02 8.76 18.57
C ASP A 95 -1.41 8.94 19.11
N LEU A 96 -2.34 8.02 18.81
CA LEU A 96 -3.68 8.02 19.36
C LEU A 96 -3.64 7.82 20.88
N GLY A 97 -2.84 6.84 21.35
CA GLY A 97 -2.66 6.59 22.77
C GLY A 97 -2.07 7.77 23.52
N VAL A 98 -1.13 8.49 22.92
CA VAL A 98 -0.58 9.74 23.46
C VAL A 98 -1.67 10.81 23.55
N LYS A 99 -2.49 11.00 22.52
CA LYS A 99 -3.59 11.97 22.51
C LYS A 99 -4.67 11.67 23.56
N LEU A 100 -4.93 10.37 23.80
CA LEU A 100 -5.89 9.94 24.82
C LEU A 100 -5.28 9.95 26.24
N GLY A 101 -3.96 10.07 26.38
CA GLY A 101 -3.26 10.14 27.65
C GLY A 101 -3.06 8.79 28.35
N CYS A 102 -3.44 7.69 27.73
CA CYS A 102 -3.33 6.33 28.30
C CYS A 102 -2.30 5.44 27.58
N GLY A 103 -1.71 5.91 26.46
CA GLY A 103 -0.91 5.07 25.59
C GLY A 103 -1.76 4.06 24.82
N ALA A 104 -1.22 3.53 23.73
CA ALA A 104 -1.84 2.43 22.99
C ALA A 104 -0.79 1.64 22.20
N HIS A 105 -1.17 0.44 21.78
CA HIS A 105 -0.39 -0.40 20.86
C HIS A 105 -1.32 -1.21 19.97
N VAL A 106 -0.80 -1.71 18.87
CA VAL A 106 -1.57 -2.59 17.98
C VAL A 106 -1.58 -4.00 18.55
N ALA A 107 -2.76 -4.49 18.95
CA ALA A 107 -2.98 -5.86 19.39
C ALA A 107 -3.13 -6.81 18.19
N ALA A 108 -3.92 -6.39 17.18
CA ALA A 108 -4.10 -7.10 15.92
C ALA A 108 -4.12 -6.11 14.76
N LEU A 109 -3.70 -6.56 13.58
CA LEU A 109 -3.74 -5.76 12.36
C LEU A 109 -4.15 -6.63 11.19
N ARG A 110 -5.22 -6.24 10.50
CA ARG A 110 -5.69 -6.91 9.29
C ARG A 110 -5.76 -5.93 8.13
N ARG A 111 -5.13 -6.31 7.01
CA ARG A 111 -5.26 -5.56 5.77
C ARG A 111 -6.42 -6.12 4.97
N ILE A 112 -7.45 -5.33 4.77
CA ILE A 112 -8.67 -5.72 4.04
C ILE A 112 -8.65 -5.25 2.58
N GLN A 113 -7.76 -4.28 2.25
CA GLN A 113 -7.59 -3.79 0.89
C GLN A 113 -6.16 -3.34 0.62
N ALA A 114 -5.68 -3.52 -0.61
CA ALA A 114 -4.40 -2.99 -1.10
C ALA A 114 -4.56 -2.61 -2.58
N GLY A 115 -4.67 -1.30 -2.88
CA GLY A 115 -5.06 -0.81 -4.20
C GLY A 115 -6.43 -1.37 -4.57
N VAL A 116 -6.53 -1.96 -5.74
CA VAL A 116 -7.76 -2.57 -6.27
C VAL A 116 -8.10 -3.94 -5.66
N PHE A 117 -7.14 -4.59 -5.00
CA PHE A 117 -7.32 -5.93 -4.43
C PHE A 117 -7.97 -5.85 -3.05
N ARG A 118 -9.08 -6.55 -2.88
CA ARG A 118 -9.83 -6.64 -1.61
C ARG A 118 -9.69 -8.02 -1.00
N GLU A 119 -9.83 -8.11 0.30
CA GLU A 119 -9.78 -9.38 1.02
C GLU A 119 -10.77 -10.42 0.47
N LEU A 120 -11.97 -9.98 0.07
CA LEU A 120 -13.00 -10.85 -0.50
C LEU A 120 -12.58 -11.53 -1.80
N ASP A 121 -11.61 -10.97 -2.52
CA ASP A 121 -11.08 -11.49 -3.76
C ASP A 121 -9.86 -12.41 -3.52
N CYS A 122 -9.41 -12.53 -2.26
CA CYS A 122 -8.26 -13.33 -1.88
C CYS A 122 -8.63 -14.81 -1.64
N VAL A 123 -7.68 -15.68 -1.95
CA VAL A 123 -7.77 -17.11 -1.64
C VAL A 123 -6.78 -17.49 -0.55
N THR A 124 -7.12 -18.46 0.29
CA THR A 124 -6.22 -18.93 1.34
C THR A 124 -5.14 -19.85 0.78
N VAL A 125 -4.02 -19.95 1.49
CA VAL A 125 -2.94 -20.89 1.13
C VAL A 125 -3.45 -22.34 1.18
N GLU A 126 -4.34 -22.65 2.11
CA GLU A 126 -4.99 -23.96 2.26
C GLU A 126 -5.80 -24.31 1.02
N THR A 127 -6.60 -23.35 0.51
CA THR A 127 -7.36 -23.51 -0.74
C THR A 127 -6.42 -23.80 -1.91
N LEU A 128 -5.33 -23.05 -2.06
CA LEU A 128 -4.37 -23.27 -3.13
C LEU A 128 -3.69 -24.66 -3.04
N LYS A 129 -3.36 -25.11 -1.82
CA LYS A 129 -2.80 -26.46 -1.61
C LYS A 129 -3.79 -27.55 -2.03
N SER A 130 -5.06 -27.44 -1.59
CA SER A 130 -6.09 -28.43 -1.92
C SER A 130 -6.36 -28.50 -3.42
N VAL A 131 -6.40 -27.35 -4.10
CA VAL A 131 -6.59 -27.33 -5.56
C VAL A 131 -5.38 -27.91 -6.28
N ARG A 132 -4.15 -27.60 -5.83
CA ARG A 132 -2.94 -28.20 -6.41
C ARG A 132 -2.92 -29.72 -6.27
N GLU A 133 -3.35 -30.26 -5.12
CA GLU A 133 -3.41 -31.69 -4.86
C GLU A 133 -4.47 -32.39 -5.74
N ALA A 134 -5.61 -31.74 -5.97
CA ALA A 134 -6.73 -32.29 -6.73
C ALA A 134 -6.55 -32.13 -8.26
N GLU A 135 -6.08 -30.99 -8.72
CA GLU A 135 -6.10 -30.55 -10.13
C GLU A 135 -4.67 -30.31 -10.70
N GLY A 136 -3.62 -30.43 -9.89
CA GLY A 136 -2.25 -30.12 -10.28
C GLY A 136 -1.99 -28.61 -10.41
N PHE A 137 -0.92 -28.24 -11.09
CA PHE A 137 -0.56 -26.83 -11.30
C PHE A 137 -1.55 -26.09 -12.18
N ALA A 138 -2.10 -26.74 -13.20
CA ALA A 138 -3.09 -26.13 -14.10
C ALA A 138 -4.36 -25.66 -13.36
N GLY A 139 -4.72 -26.34 -12.27
CA GLY A 139 -5.84 -25.91 -11.43
C GLY A 139 -5.61 -24.58 -10.71
N LEU A 140 -4.36 -24.14 -10.59
CA LEU A 140 -4.01 -22.87 -9.97
C LEU A 140 -4.18 -21.68 -10.91
N ASP A 141 -4.19 -21.89 -12.22
CA ASP A 141 -4.24 -20.82 -13.22
C ASP A 141 -5.51 -19.96 -13.09
N LYS A 142 -6.60 -20.57 -12.61
CA LYS A 142 -7.87 -19.85 -12.35
C LYS A 142 -7.78 -18.76 -11.27
N PHE A 143 -6.74 -18.79 -10.44
CA PHE A 143 -6.49 -17.79 -9.40
C PHE A 143 -5.49 -16.72 -9.84
N LEU A 144 -4.89 -16.86 -11.02
CA LEU A 144 -4.01 -15.83 -11.57
C LEU A 144 -4.84 -14.64 -12.03
N VAL A 145 -4.39 -13.48 -11.62
CA VAL A 145 -5.01 -12.21 -11.97
C VAL A 145 -4.12 -11.52 -13.01
N PRO A 146 -4.69 -10.92 -14.07
CA PRO A 146 -3.92 -10.17 -15.05
C PRO A 146 -3.09 -9.06 -14.38
N MET A 147 -1.84 -8.88 -14.84
CA MET A 147 -0.90 -7.93 -14.22
C MET A 147 -1.37 -6.48 -14.31
N ASP A 148 -2.08 -6.12 -15.36
CA ASP A 148 -2.62 -4.78 -15.60
C ASP A 148 -3.72 -4.39 -14.63
N GLN A 149 -4.37 -5.37 -13.98
CA GLN A 149 -5.35 -5.10 -12.92
C GLN A 149 -4.71 -4.36 -11.74
N ALA A 150 -3.43 -4.63 -11.42
CA ALA A 150 -2.73 -3.94 -10.34
C ALA A 150 -2.55 -2.43 -10.56
N VAL A 151 -2.80 -1.96 -11.77
CA VAL A 151 -2.63 -0.58 -12.23
C VAL A 151 -3.84 -0.10 -13.03
N GLU A 152 -5.02 -0.67 -12.77
CA GLU A 152 -6.25 -0.38 -13.52
C GLU A 152 -6.68 1.10 -13.43
N ASP A 153 -6.24 1.81 -12.40
CA ASP A 153 -6.47 3.24 -12.23
C ASP A 153 -5.71 4.10 -13.28
N PHE A 154 -4.69 3.54 -13.95
CA PHE A 154 -3.97 4.28 -14.97
C PHE A 154 -4.72 4.21 -16.30
N PRO A 155 -4.80 5.34 -17.03
CA PRO A 155 -5.38 5.36 -18.37
C PRO A 155 -4.73 4.35 -19.31
N GLU A 156 -5.53 3.76 -20.19
CA GLU A 156 -5.10 2.78 -21.17
C GLU A 156 -4.63 3.45 -22.45
N VAL A 157 -3.52 2.97 -22.99
CA VAL A 157 -2.97 3.40 -24.30
C VAL A 157 -2.67 2.15 -25.12
N ARG A 158 -3.45 1.95 -26.19
CA ARG A 158 -3.26 0.88 -27.16
C ARG A 158 -2.37 1.37 -28.28
N LEU A 159 -1.31 0.62 -28.55
CA LEU A 159 -0.32 0.93 -29.57
C LEU A 159 -0.49 -0.03 -30.75
N PRO A 160 -0.38 0.45 -32.01
CA PRO A 160 -0.11 -0.44 -33.13
C PRO A 160 1.19 -1.21 -32.92
N SER A 161 1.29 -2.45 -33.42
CA SER A 161 2.42 -3.33 -33.14
C SER A 161 3.79 -2.75 -33.51
N ASP A 162 3.90 -2.02 -34.62
CA ASP A 162 5.13 -1.33 -35.02
C ASP A 162 5.56 -0.24 -34.00
N THR A 163 4.60 0.47 -33.45
CA THR A 163 4.81 1.49 -32.40
C THR A 163 5.12 0.83 -31.05
N ALA A 164 4.44 -0.26 -30.73
CA ALA A 164 4.71 -1.06 -29.53
C ALA A 164 6.14 -1.62 -29.54
N ASP A 165 6.65 -2.03 -30.69
CA ASP A 165 8.02 -2.51 -30.84
C ASP A 165 9.05 -1.39 -30.56
N CYS A 166 8.80 -0.15 -30.99
CA CYS A 166 9.63 0.97 -30.59
C CYS A 166 9.67 1.16 -29.06
N VAL A 167 8.50 1.05 -28.42
CA VAL A 167 8.39 1.18 -26.95
C VAL A 167 9.11 0.02 -26.25
N LYS A 168 8.99 -1.22 -26.73
CA LYS A 168 9.71 -2.39 -26.19
C LYS A 168 11.23 -2.22 -26.25
N HIS A 169 11.72 -1.44 -27.24
CA HIS A 169 13.14 -1.08 -27.35
C HIS A 169 13.53 0.20 -26.59
N GLY A 170 12.65 0.72 -25.74
CA GLY A 170 12.93 1.87 -24.87
C GLY A 170 12.69 3.24 -25.51
N GLN A 171 12.13 3.31 -26.72
CA GLN A 171 11.89 4.55 -27.43
C GLN A 171 10.58 5.22 -26.99
N ALA A 172 10.60 6.56 -26.86
CA ALA A 172 9.38 7.32 -26.64
C ALA A 172 8.63 7.52 -27.97
N VAL A 173 7.34 7.31 -27.98
CA VAL A 173 6.48 7.35 -29.17
C VAL A 173 5.40 8.41 -29.05
N LEU A 174 5.02 9.00 -30.19
CA LEU A 174 3.89 9.91 -30.27
C LEU A 174 2.59 9.12 -30.47
N VAL A 175 1.64 9.34 -29.58
CA VAL A 175 0.33 8.70 -29.60
C VAL A 175 -0.75 9.79 -29.59
N LYS A 176 -1.84 9.58 -30.33
CA LYS A 176 -2.98 10.49 -30.35
C LYS A 176 -3.86 10.29 -29.11
N HIS A 177 -4.51 11.36 -28.66
CA HIS A 177 -5.50 11.32 -27.59
C HIS A 177 -4.98 10.83 -26.22
N LEU A 178 -3.76 11.20 -25.89
CA LEU A 178 -3.18 10.93 -24.57
C LEU A 178 -3.80 11.84 -23.49
N PRO A 179 -3.82 11.41 -22.22
CA PRO A 179 -3.95 12.33 -21.09
C PRO A 179 -2.85 13.41 -21.13
N ALA A 180 -3.04 14.52 -20.44
CA ALA A 180 -2.08 15.61 -20.45
C ALA A 180 -0.73 15.20 -19.84
N GLU A 181 -0.77 14.40 -18.77
CA GLU A 181 0.41 13.94 -18.01
C GLU A 181 0.11 12.65 -17.25
N GLY A 182 1.14 12.05 -16.64
CA GLY A 182 1.00 10.95 -15.72
C GLY A 182 1.44 9.60 -16.27
N LEU A 183 1.08 8.55 -15.53
CA LEU A 183 1.35 7.16 -15.89
C LEU A 183 0.19 6.60 -16.70
N VAL A 184 0.52 5.71 -17.65
CA VAL A 184 -0.43 5.04 -18.52
C VAL A 184 -0.12 3.55 -18.62
N ARG A 185 -1.14 2.72 -18.82
CA ARG A 185 -1.01 1.31 -19.19
C ARG A 185 -0.78 1.20 -20.69
N LEU A 186 0.23 0.44 -21.07
CA LEU A 186 0.60 0.25 -22.47
C LEU A 186 0.18 -1.14 -22.93
N TYR A 187 -0.47 -1.19 -24.09
CA TYR A 187 -0.86 -2.43 -24.75
C TYR A 187 -0.32 -2.45 -26.18
N ASP A 188 0.18 -3.62 -26.58
CA ASP A 188 0.40 -3.99 -27.97
C ASP A 188 -0.89 -4.68 -28.43
N GLU A 189 -1.73 -3.95 -29.15
CA GLU A 189 -3.12 -4.35 -29.43
C GLU A 189 -3.88 -4.67 -28.12
N GLU A 190 -4.09 -5.96 -27.81
CA GLU A 190 -4.77 -6.43 -26.60
C GLU A 190 -3.80 -6.89 -25.49
N GLN A 191 -2.51 -7.02 -25.80
CA GLN A 191 -1.54 -7.53 -24.87
C GLN A 191 -0.96 -6.41 -24.00
N PHE A 192 -1.10 -6.51 -22.68
CA PHE A 192 -0.43 -5.61 -21.75
C PHE A 192 1.10 -5.76 -21.83
N ILE A 193 1.79 -4.67 -22.15
CA ILE A 193 3.26 -4.64 -22.29
C ILE A 193 3.95 -3.82 -21.21
N GLY A 194 3.19 -3.13 -20.35
CA GLY A 194 3.78 -2.41 -19.24
C GLY A 194 3.18 -1.04 -18.95
N ILE A 195 3.97 -0.24 -18.25
CA ILE A 195 3.61 1.12 -17.83
C ILE A 195 4.51 2.12 -18.58
N GLY A 196 3.88 3.16 -19.14
CA GLY A 196 4.55 4.34 -19.68
C GLY A 196 4.33 5.58 -18.85
N SER A 197 5.07 6.62 -19.16
CA SER A 197 4.83 7.98 -18.67
C SER A 197 4.75 8.95 -19.84
N ILE A 198 3.91 9.96 -19.71
CA ILE A 198 3.80 11.03 -20.69
C ILE A 198 4.90 12.04 -20.39
N ASN A 199 5.72 12.35 -21.40
CA ASN A 199 6.79 13.34 -21.31
C ASN A 199 6.25 14.74 -21.61
N ASP A 200 7.07 15.76 -21.30
CA ASP A 200 6.78 17.16 -21.63
C ASP A 200 6.58 17.41 -23.13
N ASP A 201 7.19 16.57 -23.99
CA ASP A 201 7.04 16.58 -25.45
C ASP A 201 5.69 15.99 -25.93
N GLY A 202 4.83 15.53 -25.03
CA GLY A 202 3.57 14.85 -25.36
C GLY A 202 3.76 13.44 -25.94
N LYS A 203 4.92 12.81 -25.71
CA LYS A 203 5.19 11.42 -26.11
C LYS A 203 5.04 10.49 -24.91
N VAL A 204 4.69 9.24 -25.20
CA VAL A 204 4.72 8.16 -24.21
C VAL A 204 6.09 7.51 -24.20
N ALA A 205 6.76 7.55 -23.07
CA ALA A 205 8.01 6.85 -22.84
C ALA A 205 7.78 5.61 -21.94
N PRO A 206 8.42 4.46 -22.23
CA PRO A 206 8.33 3.29 -21.36
C PRO A 206 8.94 3.58 -19.99
N ARG A 207 8.23 3.20 -18.94
CA ARG A 207 8.70 3.35 -17.55
C ARG A 207 9.05 1.99 -16.93
N ARG A 208 8.19 1.01 -17.16
CA ARG A 208 8.35 -0.36 -16.71
C ARG A 208 7.71 -1.30 -17.73
N LEU A 209 8.47 -2.11 -18.39
CA LEU A 209 7.97 -3.09 -19.36
C LEU A 209 7.89 -4.48 -18.72
N VAL A 210 6.91 -5.26 -19.20
CA VAL A 210 6.81 -6.70 -18.93
C VAL A 210 7.80 -7.39 -19.85
N VAL A 211 8.72 -8.16 -19.27
CA VAL A 211 9.65 -8.98 -20.03
C VAL A 211 9.06 -10.38 -20.11
N ASN A 212 8.64 -10.79 -21.30
CA ASN A 212 8.30 -12.18 -21.57
C ASN A 212 9.61 -12.95 -21.78
N HIS A 213 9.90 -13.90 -20.90
CA HIS A 213 11.02 -14.84 -21.02
C HIS A 213 10.59 -16.08 -21.78
#